data_0a0d46997a097651c21847f7a0e5ac1b
#
_entry.id   0a0d46997a097651c21847f7a0e5ac1b
#
_cell.length_a   1.000
_cell.length_b   1.000
_cell.length_c   1.000
_cell.angle_alpha   90.00
_cell.angle_beta   90.00
_cell.angle_gamma   90.00
#
_symmetry.space_group_name_H-M   'P 1'
#
loop_
_entity.id
_entity.type
_entity.pdbx_description
1 polymer ?
#
loop_
_entity_poly.entity_id
_entity_poly.type
_entity_poly.pdbx_seq_one_letter_code
_entity_poly.pdbx_strand_id
1 'polypeptide(L)'
;MKNNIGKILKKELRETFRDKKSLAMMLLMPIMIPLLVFGMSALFEAQINKPVTDYNKIGFNYEMSDTEKDIAKKLNIDIVNSETDDLKNKYENDEIDLYITKEGNTYTINGDDDETTNYASSLVESYFTAYKEYMQNQYLAERNIPAGEVVNIITVEKNISSDETFFGSYIINYSFLFIIMAIAISAMYPATDATAGEKERGTLETLLTFPIKSKDIIIGKYLSITLSSVITGILSLILTVVSLAISNNIFEIYKDSNLIPSTISLIFAAIVIIAFSFLISGLCIAIASKCKTFKEAQSALTPLMFVSFFPGMIAFMIDIAPSPLLALVPFLNFTLLFTDITSGHVDYLNIILMLFSTLVVIAIVLAIIIKQYKSEKVLFSN
;
A
#
# COMPACT_ATOMS: atom_id res chain seq x y z
N MET A 1 -29.54 -29.43 24.09
CA MET A 1 -29.48 -28.10 23.41
C MET A 1 -28.05 -27.57 23.23
N LYS A 2 -27.04 -28.36 23.49
CA LYS A 2 -25.62 -27.93 23.38
C LYS A 2 -25.07 -28.31 22.02
N ASN A 3 -24.99 -27.44 21.08
CA ASN A 3 -24.15 -27.47 19.87
C ASN A 3 -24.84 -27.19 18.51
N ASN A 4 -25.93 -26.41 18.48
CA ASN A 4 -26.54 -26.04 17.20
C ASN A 4 -25.61 -25.11 16.40
N ILE A 5 -24.95 -24.15 17.05
CA ILE A 5 -23.98 -23.22 16.43
C ILE A 5 -22.87 -23.99 15.72
N GLY A 6 -22.25 -24.98 16.40
CA GLY A 6 -21.17 -25.77 15.82
C GLY A 6 -21.63 -26.65 14.62
N LYS A 7 -22.87 -27.15 14.64
CA LYS A 7 -23.43 -27.91 13.50
C LYS A 7 -23.67 -26.99 12.29
N ILE A 8 -24.21 -25.80 12.51
CA ILE A 8 -24.43 -24.81 11.46
C ILE A 8 -23.10 -24.34 10.90
N LEU A 9 -22.16 -23.96 11.76
CA LEU A 9 -20.80 -23.60 11.37
C LEU A 9 -20.17 -24.66 10.44
N LYS A 10 -20.23 -25.94 10.84
CA LYS A 10 -19.67 -27.04 10.06
C LYS A 10 -20.39 -27.22 8.73
N LYS A 11 -21.72 -27.05 8.70
CA LYS A 11 -22.52 -27.09 7.45
C LYS A 11 -22.08 -25.98 6.52
N GLU A 12 -22.11 -24.74 6.98
CA GLU A 12 -21.79 -23.55 6.17
C GLU A 12 -20.34 -23.60 5.65
N LEU A 13 -19.37 -23.97 6.48
CA LEU A 13 -17.98 -24.15 6.05
C LEU A 13 -17.85 -25.21 4.96
N ARG A 14 -18.55 -26.35 5.13
CA ARG A 14 -18.52 -27.40 4.11
C ARG A 14 -19.12 -26.92 2.80
N GLU A 15 -20.18 -26.12 2.82
CA GLU A 15 -20.80 -25.54 1.64
C GLU A 15 -19.85 -24.54 0.99
N THR A 16 -19.25 -23.61 1.73
CA THR A 16 -18.27 -22.64 1.24
C THR A 16 -17.07 -23.32 0.55
N PHE A 17 -16.49 -24.35 1.19
CA PHE A 17 -15.33 -25.06 0.61
C PHE A 17 -15.67 -26.03 -0.52
N ARG A 18 -16.93 -26.40 -0.69
CA ARG A 18 -17.40 -27.21 -1.83
C ARG A 18 -17.86 -26.38 -3.00
N ASP A 19 -18.23 -25.13 -2.77
CA ASP A 19 -18.60 -24.22 -3.84
C ASP A 19 -17.36 -23.69 -4.54
N LYS A 20 -17.21 -24.04 -5.82
CA LYS A 20 -16.05 -23.65 -6.64
C LYS A 20 -15.90 -22.12 -6.78
N LYS A 21 -17.01 -21.37 -6.76
CA LYS A 21 -16.98 -19.91 -6.88
C LYS A 21 -16.50 -19.27 -5.58
N SER A 22 -17.00 -19.72 -4.43
CA SER A 22 -16.49 -19.27 -3.12
C SER A 22 -15.00 -19.56 -3.00
N LEU A 23 -14.59 -20.78 -3.32
CA LEU A 23 -13.19 -21.20 -3.25
C LEU A 23 -12.29 -20.38 -4.19
N ALA A 24 -12.76 -20.13 -5.42
CA ALA A 24 -12.04 -19.28 -6.37
C ALA A 24 -11.86 -17.86 -5.84
N MET A 25 -12.90 -17.24 -5.27
CA MET A 25 -12.82 -15.88 -4.68
C MET A 25 -11.90 -15.84 -3.44
N MET A 26 -11.88 -16.90 -2.63
CA MET A 26 -10.98 -17.01 -1.47
C MET A 26 -9.51 -17.16 -1.86
N LEU A 27 -9.20 -17.80 -2.99
CA LEU A 27 -7.83 -18.09 -3.43
C LEU A 27 -7.27 -17.08 -4.43
N LEU A 28 -8.14 -16.38 -5.18
CA LEU A 28 -7.73 -15.48 -6.26
C LEU A 28 -6.80 -14.39 -5.74
N MET A 29 -7.22 -13.66 -4.71
CA MET A 29 -6.43 -12.54 -4.19
C MET A 29 -5.13 -12.99 -3.49
N PRO A 30 -5.12 -14.02 -2.63
CA PRO A 30 -3.87 -14.55 -2.09
C PRO A 30 -2.85 -14.94 -3.17
N ILE A 31 -3.29 -15.52 -4.27
CA ILE A 31 -2.41 -15.91 -5.39
C ILE A 31 -1.93 -14.68 -6.19
N MET A 32 -2.77 -13.65 -6.30
CA MET A 32 -2.38 -12.42 -6.99
C MET A 32 -1.33 -11.60 -6.23
N ILE A 33 -1.25 -11.69 -4.88
CA ILE A 33 -0.31 -10.91 -4.08
C ILE A 33 1.17 -11.18 -4.48
N PRO A 34 1.66 -12.41 -4.61
CA PRO A 34 3.00 -12.66 -5.12
C PRO A 34 3.29 -12.01 -6.47
N LEU A 35 2.33 -12.06 -7.39
CA LEU A 35 2.47 -11.43 -8.71
C LEU A 35 2.59 -9.91 -8.61
N LEU A 36 1.84 -9.30 -7.70
CA LEU A 36 1.93 -7.86 -7.42
C LEU A 36 3.28 -7.49 -6.77
N VAL A 37 3.74 -8.28 -5.79
CA VAL A 37 5.05 -8.06 -5.15
C VAL A 37 6.17 -8.15 -6.18
N PHE A 38 6.22 -9.19 -7.00
CA PHE A 38 7.24 -9.32 -8.04
C PHE A 38 7.12 -8.25 -9.12
N GLY A 39 5.90 -7.94 -9.56
CA GLY A 39 5.65 -6.90 -10.56
C GLY A 39 6.10 -5.52 -10.07
N MET A 40 5.76 -5.14 -8.85
CA MET A 40 6.20 -3.88 -8.25
C MET A 40 7.72 -3.84 -8.04
N SER A 41 8.32 -4.94 -7.56
CA SER A 41 9.78 -5.03 -7.40
C SER A 41 10.50 -4.83 -8.74
N ALA A 42 10.04 -5.49 -9.79
CA ALA A 42 10.61 -5.35 -11.13
C ALA A 42 10.45 -3.93 -11.70
N LEU A 43 9.31 -3.28 -11.45
CA LEU A 43 9.07 -1.90 -11.87
C LEU A 43 9.98 -0.92 -11.12
N PHE A 44 10.15 -1.09 -9.80
CA PHE A 44 11.04 -0.26 -9.00
C PHE A 44 12.50 -0.44 -9.42
N GLU A 45 12.95 -1.68 -9.63
CA GLU A 45 14.30 -1.95 -10.11
C GLU A 45 14.54 -1.37 -11.51
N ALA A 46 13.56 -1.50 -12.43
CA ALA A 46 13.63 -0.91 -13.75
C ALA A 46 13.69 0.63 -13.70
N GLN A 47 12.97 1.25 -12.76
CA GLN A 47 12.98 2.70 -12.57
C GLN A 47 14.33 3.21 -12.04
N ILE A 48 14.92 2.50 -11.06
CA ILE A 48 16.24 2.85 -10.51
C ILE A 48 17.37 2.59 -11.52
N ASN A 49 17.27 1.48 -12.26
CA ASN A 49 18.27 1.09 -13.25
C ASN A 49 18.09 1.77 -14.61
N LYS A 50 17.09 2.65 -14.75
CA LYS A 50 17.09 3.56 -15.92
C LYS A 50 18.41 4.31 -15.89
N PRO A 51 19.27 4.16 -16.93
CA PRO A 51 20.51 4.90 -16.96
C PRO A 51 20.14 6.38 -16.86
N VAL A 52 20.77 7.09 -15.94
CA VAL A 52 20.69 8.58 -15.82
C VAL A 52 21.08 9.24 -17.17
N THR A 53 21.70 8.47 -18.06
CA THR A 53 22.06 8.82 -19.42
C THR A 53 20.88 9.13 -20.35
N ASP A 54 19.67 8.73 -20.01
CA ASP A 54 18.50 8.98 -20.87
C ASP A 54 17.92 10.39 -20.69
N TYR A 55 18.32 11.12 -19.64
CA TYR A 55 17.89 12.49 -19.33
C TYR A 55 19.06 13.42 -19.09
N ASN A 56 20.07 13.34 -19.95
CA ASN A 56 21.34 14.05 -19.80
C ASN A 56 21.60 15.10 -20.88
N LYS A 57 20.67 15.33 -21.78
CA LYS A 57 20.80 16.35 -22.85
C LYS A 57 20.43 17.71 -22.31
N ILE A 58 21.42 18.48 -21.93
CA ILE A 58 21.26 19.76 -21.28
C ILE A 58 21.63 20.91 -22.23
N GLY A 59 20.68 21.83 -22.41
CA GLY A 59 20.89 23.04 -23.19
C GLY A 59 21.64 24.13 -22.43
N PHE A 60 22.60 24.81 -23.06
CA PHE A 60 23.31 25.96 -22.49
C PHE A 60 23.30 27.12 -23.48
N ASN A 61 22.88 28.31 -23.00
CA ASN A 61 22.87 29.53 -23.85
C ASN A 61 24.19 30.27 -23.89
N TYR A 62 25.25 29.69 -23.35
CA TYR A 62 26.58 30.28 -23.33
C TYR A 62 27.66 29.26 -23.69
N GLU A 63 28.81 29.75 -24.15
CA GLU A 63 29.97 28.89 -24.36
C GLU A 63 30.62 28.49 -23.02
N MET A 64 30.66 27.21 -22.76
CA MET A 64 31.28 26.65 -21.56
C MET A 64 32.82 26.68 -21.70
N SER A 65 33.49 26.99 -20.56
CA SER A 65 34.93 26.85 -20.46
C SER A 65 35.36 25.37 -20.53
N ASP A 66 36.64 25.11 -20.76
CA ASP A 66 37.16 23.74 -20.84
C ASP A 66 36.96 22.99 -19.51
N THR A 67 37.04 23.68 -18.36
CA THR A 67 36.78 23.10 -17.04
C THR A 67 35.29 22.73 -16.87
N GLU A 68 34.39 23.60 -17.34
CA GLU A 68 32.95 23.31 -17.30
C GLU A 68 32.61 22.10 -18.15
N LYS A 69 33.22 22.01 -19.34
CA LYS A 69 33.07 20.82 -20.23
C LYS A 69 33.63 19.55 -19.60
N ASP A 70 34.76 19.64 -18.89
CA ASP A 70 35.36 18.48 -18.20
C ASP A 70 34.49 17.99 -17.04
N ILE A 71 33.89 18.91 -16.27
CA ILE A 71 32.93 18.58 -15.20
C ILE A 71 31.68 17.92 -15.79
N ALA A 72 31.10 18.53 -16.83
CA ALA A 72 29.93 18.02 -17.51
C ALA A 72 30.16 16.61 -18.07
N LYS A 73 31.34 16.38 -18.71
CA LYS A 73 31.75 15.08 -19.23
C LYS A 73 31.88 14.01 -18.12
N LYS A 74 32.44 14.35 -16.96
CA LYS A 74 32.55 13.42 -15.82
C LYS A 74 31.19 13.01 -15.29
N LEU A 75 30.19 13.86 -15.40
CA LEU A 75 28.80 13.62 -15.00
C LEU A 75 27.96 13.06 -16.16
N ASN A 76 28.58 12.76 -17.30
CA ASN A 76 27.91 12.23 -18.51
C ASN A 76 26.80 13.14 -19.04
N ILE A 77 26.97 14.47 -18.92
CA ILE A 77 26.07 15.46 -19.50
C ILE A 77 26.36 15.62 -21.00
N ASP A 78 25.31 15.47 -21.81
CA ASP A 78 25.35 15.76 -23.25
C ASP A 78 25.01 17.24 -23.47
N ILE A 79 26.02 18.01 -23.86
CA ILE A 79 25.94 19.47 -23.94
C ILE A 79 25.37 19.90 -25.28
N VAL A 80 24.26 20.65 -25.24
CA VAL A 80 23.65 21.29 -26.41
C VAL A 80 23.78 22.80 -26.27
N ASN A 81 24.68 23.43 -27.09
CA ASN A 81 24.83 24.88 -27.06
C ASN A 81 23.97 25.52 -28.15
N SER A 82 23.15 26.49 -27.77
CA SER A 82 22.34 27.28 -28.69
C SER A 82 21.85 28.59 -28.08
N GLU A 83 21.25 29.47 -28.86
CA GLU A 83 20.58 30.67 -28.32
C GLU A 83 19.33 30.31 -27.52
N THR A 84 18.93 31.17 -26.56
CA THR A 84 17.83 30.91 -25.61
C THR A 84 16.52 30.51 -26.29
N ASP A 85 16.17 31.20 -27.41
CA ASP A 85 14.91 30.92 -28.12
C ASP A 85 14.95 29.56 -28.83
N ASP A 86 16.12 29.16 -29.36
CA ASP A 86 16.29 27.84 -29.96
C ASP A 86 16.32 26.72 -28.92
N LEU A 87 16.92 26.96 -27.75
CA LEU A 87 16.89 26.01 -26.64
C LEU A 87 15.48 25.78 -26.13
N LYS A 88 14.66 26.83 -26.03
CA LYS A 88 13.27 26.73 -25.66
C LYS A 88 12.48 25.90 -26.66
N ASN A 89 12.66 26.12 -27.95
CA ASN A 89 12.03 25.32 -29.00
C ASN A 89 12.47 23.85 -28.96
N LYS A 90 13.75 23.57 -28.70
CA LYS A 90 14.27 22.20 -28.56
C LYS A 90 13.71 21.51 -27.32
N TYR A 91 13.51 22.24 -26.23
CA TYR A 91 12.88 21.72 -25.03
C TYR A 91 11.39 21.36 -25.30
N GLU A 92 10.64 22.27 -25.94
CA GLU A 92 9.24 22.04 -26.31
C GLU A 92 9.04 20.88 -27.30
N ASN A 93 10.09 20.49 -28.03
CA ASN A 93 10.10 19.35 -28.98
C ASN A 93 10.75 18.08 -28.42
N ASP A 94 11.00 18.00 -27.08
CA ASP A 94 11.64 16.87 -26.41
C ASP A 94 13.04 16.50 -26.97
N GLU A 95 13.74 17.46 -27.58
CA GLU A 95 15.10 17.26 -28.08
C GLU A 95 16.17 17.39 -26.99
N ILE A 96 15.88 18.17 -25.94
CA ILE A 96 16.68 18.36 -24.71
C ILE A 96 15.80 18.23 -23.46
N ASP A 97 16.40 17.80 -22.36
CA ASP A 97 15.68 17.48 -21.13
C ASP A 97 15.46 18.69 -20.20
N LEU A 98 16.34 19.69 -20.29
CA LEU A 98 16.21 21.03 -19.69
C LEU A 98 17.22 21.97 -20.32
N TYR A 99 17.10 23.27 -20.06
CA TYR A 99 18.08 24.24 -20.50
C TYR A 99 18.45 25.26 -19.44
N ILE A 100 19.71 25.74 -19.54
CA ILE A 100 20.31 26.66 -18.60
C ILE A 100 20.58 27.99 -19.31
N THR A 101 20.10 29.08 -18.71
CA THR A 101 20.37 30.42 -19.17
C THR A 101 21.30 31.13 -18.19
N LYS A 102 22.30 31.86 -18.73
CA LYS A 102 23.29 32.59 -17.93
C LYS A 102 23.14 34.10 -18.18
N GLU A 103 22.95 34.84 -17.09
CA GLU A 103 22.96 36.27 -17.11
C GLU A 103 23.96 36.77 -16.05
N GLY A 104 25.13 37.26 -16.50
CA GLY A 104 26.22 37.65 -15.59
C GLY A 104 26.73 36.43 -14.79
N ASN A 105 26.55 36.46 -13.47
CA ASN A 105 26.92 35.38 -12.55
C ASN A 105 25.72 34.51 -12.12
N THR A 106 24.56 34.78 -12.66
CA THR A 106 23.35 34.00 -12.34
C THR A 106 23.09 32.97 -13.42
N TYR A 107 22.91 31.73 -13.00
CA TYR A 107 22.53 30.62 -13.84
C TYR A 107 21.09 30.22 -13.49
N THR A 108 20.21 30.22 -14.46
CA THR A 108 18.81 29.85 -14.29
C THR A 108 18.54 28.53 -14.98
N ILE A 109 18.01 27.57 -14.24
CA ILE A 109 17.58 26.27 -14.75
C ILE A 109 16.13 26.43 -15.20
N ASN A 110 15.82 26.06 -16.44
CA ASN A 110 14.50 26.19 -17.04
C ASN A 110 13.99 24.83 -17.49
N GLY A 111 12.76 24.52 -17.10
CA GLY A 111 12.03 23.27 -17.42
C GLY A 111 10.70 23.27 -16.69
N ASP A 112 9.85 22.30 -16.99
CA ASP A 112 8.56 22.09 -16.34
C ASP A 112 8.72 21.14 -15.13
N ASP A 113 7.73 21.10 -14.24
CA ASP A 113 7.74 20.19 -13.09
C ASP A 113 7.22 18.80 -13.50
N ASP A 114 8.05 18.09 -14.25
CA ASP A 114 7.83 16.72 -14.67
C ASP A 114 8.96 15.77 -14.23
N GLU A 115 8.74 14.47 -14.40
CA GLU A 115 9.70 13.44 -13.95
C GLU A 115 11.04 13.55 -14.68
N THR A 116 11.03 13.86 -15.97
CA THR A 116 12.20 13.98 -16.86
C THR A 116 13.07 15.16 -16.43
N THR A 117 12.45 16.33 -16.29
CA THR A 117 13.10 17.56 -15.86
C THR A 117 13.65 17.45 -14.43
N ASN A 118 12.95 16.75 -13.53
CA ASN A 118 13.43 16.53 -12.16
C ASN A 118 14.71 15.68 -12.11
N TYR A 119 14.83 14.65 -12.96
CA TYR A 119 16.07 13.87 -13.08
C TYR A 119 17.21 14.70 -13.68
N ALA A 120 16.95 15.39 -14.78
CA ALA A 120 17.93 16.27 -15.41
C ALA A 120 18.37 17.42 -14.47
N SER A 121 17.46 17.97 -13.67
CA SER A 121 17.73 18.99 -12.65
C SER A 121 18.69 18.48 -11.57
N SER A 122 18.50 17.28 -11.07
CA SER A 122 19.42 16.67 -10.09
C SER A 122 20.84 16.50 -10.63
N LEU A 123 20.97 16.18 -11.92
CA LEU A 123 22.23 16.08 -12.60
C LEU A 123 22.90 17.46 -12.73
N VAL A 124 22.13 18.50 -13.09
CA VAL A 124 22.59 19.88 -13.19
C VAL A 124 22.95 20.46 -11.81
N GLU A 125 22.22 20.13 -10.76
CA GLU A 125 22.60 20.53 -9.40
C GLU A 125 23.96 19.94 -8.99
N SER A 126 24.20 18.68 -9.32
CA SER A 126 25.51 18.02 -9.10
C SER A 126 26.63 18.70 -9.89
N TYR A 127 26.34 19.10 -11.14
CA TYR A 127 27.27 19.86 -11.98
C TYR A 127 27.60 21.22 -11.35
N PHE A 128 26.60 22.00 -10.94
CA PHE A 128 26.84 23.32 -10.34
C PHE A 128 27.52 23.21 -8.96
N THR A 129 27.26 22.17 -8.22
CA THR A 129 27.97 21.90 -6.97
C THR A 129 29.48 21.69 -7.21
N ALA A 130 29.82 20.84 -8.18
CA ALA A 130 31.22 20.58 -8.54
C ALA A 130 31.88 21.83 -9.15
N TYR A 131 31.18 22.58 -9.98
CA TYR A 131 31.70 23.80 -10.60
C TYR A 131 31.92 24.91 -9.56
N LYS A 132 30.99 25.09 -8.62
CA LYS A 132 31.11 26.04 -7.52
C LYS A 132 32.30 25.70 -6.61
N GLU A 133 32.50 24.44 -6.27
CA GLU A 133 33.64 23.97 -5.49
C GLU A 133 34.96 24.26 -6.23
N TYR A 134 35.03 23.98 -7.53
CA TYR A 134 36.20 24.30 -8.35
C TYR A 134 36.51 25.82 -8.32
N MET A 135 35.51 26.67 -8.54
CA MET A 135 35.66 28.12 -8.52
C MET A 135 36.11 28.66 -7.15
N GLN A 136 35.58 28.07 -6.07
CA GLN A 136 35.98 28.41 -4.71
C GLN A 136 37.45 28.05 -4.46
N ASN A 137 37.87 26.84 -4.87
CA ASN A 137 39.23 26.38 -4.71
C ASN A 137 40.21 27.24 -5.53
N GLN A 138 39.85 27.63 -6.76
CA GLN A 138 40.63 28.54 -7.58
C GLN A 138 40.79 29.92 -6.91
N TYR A 139 39.69 30.49 -6.41
CA TYR A 139 39.69 31.81 -5.70
C TYR A 139 40.60 31.78 -4.47
N LEU A 140 40.61 30.69 -3.70
CA LEU A 140 41.45 30.50 -2.52
C LEU A 140 42.92 30.32 -2.92
N ALA A 141 43.21 29.56 -3.98
CA ALA A 141 44.55 29.34 -4.48
C ALA A 141 45.20 30.63 -4.99
N GLU A 142 44.48 31.47 -5.72
CA GLU A 142 44.94 32.79 -6.18
C GLU A 142 45.33 33.72 -5.01
N ARG A 143 44.78 33.52 -3.81
CA ARG A 143 45.05 34.29 -2.60
C ARG A 143 46.00 33.61 -1.63
N ASN A 144 46.59 32.47 -2.02
CA ASN A 144 47.46 31.62 -1.15
C ASN A 144 46.75 31.23 0.18
N ILE A 145 45.44 31.05 0.18
CA ILE A 145 44.69 30.54 1.32
C ILE A 145 44.56 29.03 1.17
N PRO A 146 45.04 28.24 2.17
CA PRO A 146 44.91 26.78 2.11
C PRO A 146 43.44 26.36 2.09
N ALA A 147 42.96 25.73 1.02
CA ALA A 147 41.58 25.35 0.87
C ALA A 147 41.09 24.43 2.00
N GLY A 148 41.96 23.55 2.50
CA GLY A 148 41.65 22.65 3.61
C GLY A 148 41.30 23.34 4.94
N GLU A 149 41.81 24.57 5.16
CA GLU A 149 41.51 25.33 6.37
C GLU A 149 40.15 26.06 6.31
N VAL A 150 39.65 26.31 5.11
CA VAL A 150 38.42 27.10 4.91
C VAL A 150 37.24 26.23 4.49
N VAL A 151 37.46 25.19 3.69
CA VAL A 151 36.41 24.33 3.14
C VAL A 151 36.03 23.20 4.10
N ASN A 152 36.95 22.78 4.97
CA ASN A 152 36.77 21.66 5.92
C ASN A 152 36.59 22.10 7.38
N ILE A 153 36.01 23.29 7.62
CA ILE A 153 35.72 23.78 8.98
C ILE A 153 34.74 22.84 9.71
N ILE A 154 33.87 22.17 8.98
CA ILE A 154 32.91 21.22 9.51
C ILE A 154 32.87 20.01 8.58
N THR A 155 33.10 18.83 9.13
CA THR A 155 32.83 17.56 8.45
C THR A 155 31.44 17.09 8.89
N VAL A 156 30.51 16.97 7.97
CA VAL A 156 29.20 16.40 8.23
C VAL A 156 29.21 14.97 7.76
N GLU A 157 29.30 14.04 8.69
CA GLU A 157 29.10 12.63 8.41
C GLU A 157 27.61 12.30 8.50
N LYS A 158 27.04 11.87 7.39
CA LYS A 158 25.64 11.43 7.33
C LYS A 158 25.59 9.93 7.61
N ASN A 159 25.41 9.58 8.88
CA ASN A 159 25.22 8.19 9.28
C ASN A 159 23.71 7.93 9.43
N ILE A 160 23.03 7.72 8.30
CA ILE A 160 21.63 7.33 8.27
C ILE A 160 21.64 5.83 7.95
N SER A 161 21.50 5.01 8.98
CA SER A 161 21.19 3.61 8.81
C SER A 161 19.66 3.48 8.80
N SER A 162 19.09 3.14 7.67
CA SER A 162 17.72 2.62 7.62
C SER A 162 17.82 1.14 7.29
N ASP A 163 17.29 0.29 8.15
CA ASP A 163 17.17 -1.15 7.87
C ASP A 163 16.20 -1.42 6.71
N GLU A 164 15.48 -0.40 6.28
CA GLU A 164 14.52 -0.46 5.19
C GLU A 164 14.82 0.62 4.14
N THR A 165 14.89 0.20 2.87
CA THR A 165 14.88 1.15 1.76
C THR A 165 13.47 1.70 1.58
N PHE A 166 13.37 2.93 1.04
CA PHE A 166 12.08 3.56 0.68
C PHE A 166 11.17 2.60 -0.10
N PHE A 167 11.69 1.90 -1.11
CA PHE A 167 10.94 0.94 -1.90
C PHE A 167 10.55 -0.32 -1.12
N GLY A 168 11.37 -0.73 -0.14
CA GLY A 168 11.06 -1.85 0.75
C GLY A 168 9.83 -1.57 1.60
N SER A 169 9.76 -0.41 2.24
CA SER A 169 8.61 0.02 3.05
C SER A 169 7.33 0.12 2.19
N TYR A 170 7.44 0.65 0.98
CA TYR A 170 6.30 0.70 0.03
C TYR A 170 5.75 -0.68 -0.29
N ILE A 171 6.59 -1.63 -0.67
CA ILE A 171 6.16 -2.99 -1.02
C ILE A 171 5.49 -3.70 0.16
N ILE A 172 6.05 -3.59 1.36
CA ILE A 172 5.49 -4.19 2.57
C ILE A 172 4.10 -3.61 2.85
N ASN A 173 3.97 -2.28 2.86
CA ASN A 173 2.71 -1.59 3.17
C ASN A 173 1.62 -1.84 2.11
N TYR A 174 1.96 -1.80 0.82
CA TYR A 174 1.01 -2.15 -0.25
C TYR A 174 0.58 -3.62 -0.16
N SER A 175 1.50 -4.53 0.14
CA SER A 175 1.17 -5.95 0.32
C SER A 175 0.13 -6.15 1.42
N PHE A 176 0.24 -5.39 2.53
CA PHE A 176 -0.75 -5.45 3.59
C PHE A 176 -2.12 -4.90 3.17
N LEU A 177 -2.16 -3.81 2.41
CA LEU A 177 -3.41 -3.31 1.83
C LEU A 177 -4.10 -4.35 0.95
N PHE A 178 -3.34 -5.10 0.18
CA PHE A 178 -3.89 -6.21 -0.62
C PHE A 178 -4.37 -7.39 0.24
N ILE A 179 -3.73 -7.66 1.39
CA ILE A 179 -4.24 -8.63 2.38
C ILE A 179 -5.61 -8.19 2.91
N ILE A 180 -5.77 -6.94 3.31
CA ILE A 180 -7.05 -6.37 3.76
C ILE A 180 -8.12 -6.51 2.67
N MET A 181 -7.78 -6.21 1.42
CA MET A 181 -8.67 -6.37 0.28
C MET A 181 -9.03 -7.84 0.04
N ALA A 182 -8.08 -8.76 0.16
CA ALA A 182 -8.31 -10.20 0.03
C ALA A 182 -9.30 -10.72 1.07
N ILE A 183 -9.17 -10.30 2.32
CA ILE A 183 -10.08 -10.65 3.42
C ILE A 183 -11.49 -10.12 3.12
N ALA A 184 -11.61 -8.87 2.65
CA ALA A 184 -12.92 -8.28 2.32
C ALA A 184 -13.61 -9.03 1.19
N ILE A 185 -12.90 -9.32 0.10
CA ILE A 185 -13.44 -10.09 -1.05
C ILE A 185 -13.84 -11.50 -0.63
N SER A 186 -13.03 -12.18 0.18
CA SER A 186 -13.31 -13.53 0.63
C SER A 186 -14.53 -13.63 1.55
N ALA A 187 -14.89 -12.54 2.26
CA ALA A 187 -16.09 -12.46 3.08
C ALA A 187 -17.35 -12.22 2.25
N MET A 188 -17.27 -11.46 1.16
CA MET A 188 -18.43 -10.99 0.39
C MET A 188 -19.22 -12.13 -0.24
N TYR A 189 -18.55 -13.06 -0.92
CA TYR A 189 -19.24 -14.12 -1.65
C TYR A 189 -19.95 -15.08 -0.68
N PRO A 190 -19.31 -15.68 0.35
CA PRO A 190 -20.00 -16.52 1.31
C PRO A 190 -21.10 -15.78 2.07
N ALA A 191 -20.92 -14.50 2.41
CA ALA A 191 -21.96 -13.71 3.07
C ALA A 191 -23.18 -13.54 2.17
N THR A 192 -22.97 -13.26 0.89
CA THR A 192 -24.06 -13.14 -0.10
C THR A 192 -24.79 -14.44 -0.26
N ASP A 193 -24.07 -15.56 -0.43
CA ASP A 193 -24.66 -16.88 -0.66
C ASP A 193 -25.43 -17.38 0.56
N ALA A 194 -24.86 -17.23 1.75
CA ALA A 194 -25.47 -17.64 3.01
C ALA A 194 -26.64 -16.76 3.48
N THR A 195 -26.91 -15.62 2.82
CA THR A 195 -28.02 -14.70 3.19
C THR A 195 -28.99 -14.49 2.03
N ALA A 196 -28.69 -13.56 1.13
CA ALA A 196 -29.53 -13.25 -0.03
C ALA A 196 -29.70 -14.45 -0.98
N GLY A 197 -28.63 -15.24 -1.16
CA GLY A 197 -28.69 -16.45 -1.98
C GLY A 197 -29.62 -17.52 -1.41
N GLU A 198 -29.62 -17.73 -0.09
CA GLU A 198 -30.60 -18.66 0.54
C GLU A 198 -32.03 -18.14 0.43
N LYS A 199 -32.26 -16.81 0.53
CA LYS A 199 -33.57 -16.22 0.30
C LYS A 199 -34.06 -16.44 -1.14
N GLU A 200 -33.21 -16.14 -2.11
CA GLU A 200 -33.53 -16.30 -3.53
C GLU A 200 -33.89 -17.74 -3.88
N ARG A 201 -33.23 -18.72 -3.23
CA ARG A 201 -33.51 -20.17 -3.41
C ARG A 201 -34.67 -20.70 -2.54
N GLY A 202 -35.25 -19.89 -1.65
CA GLY A 202 -36.30 -20.31 -0.71
C GLY A 202 -35.80 -21.26 0.40
N THR A 203 -34.50 -21.48 0.51
CA THR A 203 -33.90 -22.42 1.49
C THR A 203 -33.85 -21.83 2.89
N LEU A 204 -33.85 -20.50 3.02
CA LEU A 204 -33.90 -19.80 4.32
C LEU A 204 -35.19 -20.11 5.05
N GLU A 205 -36.34 -20.12 4.38
CA GLU A 205 -37.64 -20.43 4.96
C GLU A 205 -37.64 -21.86 5.52
N THR A 206 -37.11 -22.82 4.75
CA THR A 206 -36.97 -24.21 5.22
C THR A 206 -36.08 -24.30 6.44
N LEU A 207 -34.97 -23.53 6.51
CA LEU A 207 -34.08 -23.53 7.66
C LEU A 207 -34.76 -23.02 8.92
N LEU A 208 -35.69 -22.07 8.78
CA LEU A 208 -36.44 -21.45 9.89
C LEU A 208 -37.58 -22.36 10.44
N THR A 209 -38.01 -23.38 9.71
CA THR A 209 -38.98 -24.37 10.21
C THR A 209 -38.36 -25.35 11.19
N PHE A 210 -37.03 -25.46 11.25
CA PHE A 210 -36.36 -26.31 12.23
C PHE A 210 -36.45 -25.69 13.65
N PRO A 211 -36.50 -26.50 14.73
CA PRO A 211 -36.58 -26.01 16.11
C PRO A 211 -35.23 -25.47 16.60
N ILE A 212 -34.66 -24.51 15.85
CA ILE A 212 -33.38 -23.85 16.13
C ILE A 212 -33.63 -22.36 16.32
N LYS A 213 -33.00 -21.75 17.31
CA LYS A 213 -33.12 -20.31 17.53
C LYS A 213 -32.45 -19.54 16.39
N SER A 214 -33.13 -18.54 15.84
CA SER A 214 -32.57 -17.66 14.78
C SER A 214 -31.21 -17.06 15.15
N LYS A 215 -30.99 -16.79 16.45
CA LYS A 215 -29.69 -16.34 16.96
C LYS A 215 -28.57 -17.37 16.72
N ASP A 216 -28.84 -18.66 16.90
CA ASP A 216 -27.85 -19.73 16.73
C ASP A 216 -27.49 -19.89 15.23
N ILE A 217 -28.49 -19.71 14.37
CA ILE A 217 -28.31 -19.75 12.90
C ILE A 217 -27.36 -18.63 12.47
N ILE A 218 -27.65 -17.41 12.90
CA ILE A 218 -26.86 -16.22 12.54
C ILE A 218 -25.42 -16.31 13.04
N ILE A 219 -25.24 -16.69 14.30
CA ILE A 219 -23.89 -16.82 14.88
C ILE A 219 -23.11 -17.91 14.14
N GLY A 220 -23.75 -19.01 13.77
CA GLY A 220 -23.12 -20.08 13.00
C GLY A 220 -22.65 -19.61 11.61
N LYS A 221 -23.51 -18.87 10.88
CA LYS A 221 -23.17 -18.25 9.61
C LYS A 221 -22.07 -17.21 9.73
N TYR A 222 -22.18 -16.30 10.69
CA TYR A 222 -21.17 -15.28 10.97
C TYR A 222 -19.79 -15.91 11.23
N LEU A 223 -19.71 -16.89 12.12
CA LEU A 223 -18.45 -17.57 12.42
C LEU A 223 -17.88 -18.34 11.21
N SER A 224 -18.74 -18.89 10.36
CA SER A 224 -18.30 -19.58 9.13
C SER A 224 -17.63 -18.59 8.16
N ILE A 225 -18.26 -17.47 7.90
CA ILE A 225 -17.73 -16.43 7.00
C ILE A 225 -16.45 -15.86 7.57
N THR A 226 -16.45 -15.53 8.87
CA THR A 226 -15.25 -15.05 9.58
C THR A 226 -14.09 -16.03 9.48
N LEU A 227 -14.33 -17.33 9.71
CA LEU A 227 -13.27 -18.33 9.62
C LEU A 227 -12.72 -18.49 8.20
N SER A 228 -13.59 -18.45 7.19
CA SER A 228 -13.16 -18.43 5.78
C SER A 228 -12.27 -17.22 5.47
N SER A 229 -12.64 -16.05 5.97
CA SER A 229 -11.89 -14.81 5.77
C SER A 229 -10.55 -14.81 6.52
N VAL A 230 -10.51 -15.36 7.73
CA VAL A 230 -9.26 -15.56 8.50
C VAL A 230 -8.31 -16.51 7.74
N ILE A 231 -8.83 -17.62 7.23
CA ILE A 231 -8.01 -18.57 6.44
C ILE A 231 -7.43 -17.87 5.21
N THR A 232 -8.23 -17.10 4.48
CA THR A 232 -7.76 -16.31 3.33
C THR A 232 -6.71 -15.29 3.76
N GLY A 233 -6.92 -14.55 4.85
CA GLY A 233 -5.98 -13.54 5.34
C GLY A 233 -4.65 -14.15 5.78
N ILE A 234 -4.67 -15.27 6.51
CA ILE A 234 -3.44 -15.99 6.91
C ILE A 234 -2.71 -16.57 5.70
N LEU A 235 -3.43 -17.14 4.74
CA LEU A 235 -2.83 -17.63 3.49
C LEU A 235 -2.18 -16.47 2.72
N SER A 236 -2.85 -15.33 2.64
CA SER A 236 -2.30 -14.11 2.01
C SER A 236 -1.04 -13.65 2.73
N LEU A 237 -1.03 -13.63 4.05
CA LEU A 237 0.15 -13.26 4.84
C LEU A 237 1.34 -14.19 4.57
N ILE A 238 1.10 -15.51 4.55
CA ILE A 238 2.15 -16.51 4.25
C ILE A 238 2.71 -16.28 2.85
N LEU A 239 1.84 -16.12 1.84
CA LEU A 239 2.28 -15.90 0.47
C LEU A 239 3.01 -14.56 0.30
N THR A 240 2.60 -13.51 1.03
CA THR A 240 3.30 -12.24 1.08
C THR A 240 4.72 -12.41 1.62
N VAL A 241 4.89 -13.05 2.79
CA VAL A 241 6.21 -13.27 3.38
C VAL A 241 7.12 -14.08 2.46
N VAL A 242 6.58 -15.12 1.85
CA VAL A 242 7.34 -15.94 0.87
C VAL A 242 7.75 -15.11 -0.34
N SER A 243 6.86 -14.30 -0.89
CA SER A 243 7.17 -13.46 -2.05
C SER A 243 8.17 -12.35 -1.71
N LEU A 244 8.06 -11.73 -0.53
CA LEU A 244 9.04 -10.75 -0.05
C LEU A 244 10.43 -11.38 0.14
N ALA A 245 10.49 -12.57 0.74
CA ALA A 245 11.76 -13.30 0.92
C ALA A 245 12.41 -13.67 -0.42
N ILE A 246 11.62 -14.05 -1.41
CA ILE A 246 12.13 -14.35 -2.75
C ILE A 246 12.57 -13.06 -3.46
N SER A 247 11.77 -11.98 -3.39
CA SER A 247 12.11 -10.67 -3.97
C SER A 247 13.40 -10.10 -3.38
N ASN A 248 13.62 -10.23 -2.08
CA ASN A 248 14.84 -9.79 -1.40
C ASN A 248 16.12 -10.48 -1.94
N ASN A 249 16.00 -11.69 -2.47
CA ASN A 249 17.12 -12.42 -3.04
C ASN A 249 17.32 -12.21 -4.55
N ILE A 250 16.28 -11.83 -5.27
CA ILE A 250 16.29 -11.70 -6.74
C ILE A 250 16.63 -10.26 -7.15
N PHE A 251 16.03 -9.26 -6.51
CA PHE A 251 16.14 -7.87 -6.93
C PHE A 251 17.28 -7.16 -6.22
N GLU A 252 18.14 -6.50 -7.02
CA GLU A 252 19.34 -5.81 -6.52
C GLU A 252 19.01 -4.61 -5.62
N ILE A 253 17.85 -3.97 -5.85
CA ILE A 253 17.38 -2.81 -5.07
C ILE A 253 17.19 -3.11 -3.57
N TYR A 254 17.11 -4.38 -3.20
CA TYR A 254 16.90 -4.82 -1.81
C TYR A 254 18.13 -5.47 -1.17
N LYS A 255 19.30 -5.46 -1.84
CA LYS A 255 20.53 -6.13 -1.33
C LYS A 255 20.95 -5.64 0.05
N ASP A 256 20.79 -4.35 0.30
CA ASP A 256 21.20 -3.71 1.56
C ASP A 256 20.02 -3.48 2.53
N SER A 257 18.87 -4.09 2.25
CA SER A 257 17.65 -3.99 3.05
C SER A 257 17.12 -5.36 3.42
N ASN A 258 16.34 -5.42 4.49
CA ASN A 258 15.63 -6.63 4.89
C ASN A 258 14.13 -6.47 4.69
N LEU A 259 13.59 -7.06 3.60
CA LEU A 259 12.15 -7.04 3.31
C LEU A 259 11.34 -7.99 4.21
N ILE A 260 11.99 -8.85 4.99
CA ILE A 260 11.29 -9.85 5.80
C ILE A 260 10.81 -9.19 7.09
N PRO A 261 9.49 -9.08 7.30
CA PRO A 261 8.97 -8.49 8.53
C PRO A 261 9.42 -9.28 9.77
N SER A 262 9.63 -8.58 10.88
CA SER A 262 10.03 -9.21 12.14
C SER A 262 8.96 -10.20 12.63
N THR A 263 9.36 -11.16 13.44
CA THR A 263 8.40 -12.12 14.04
C THR A 263 7.31 -11.40 14.84
N ILE A 264 7.65 -10.30 15.49
CA ILE A 264 6.70 -9.47 16.23
C ILE A 264 5.68 -8.84 15.27
N SER A 265 6.15 -8.26 14.17
CA SER A 265 5.28 -7.68 13.12
C SER A 265 4.31 -8.73 12.54
N LEU A 266 4.78 -9.97 12.31
CA LEU A 266 3.94 -11.06 11.82
C LEU A 266 2.84 -11.48 12.81
N ILE A 267 3.15 -11.51 14.11
CA ILE A 267 2.16 -11.79 15.17
C ILE A 267 1.09 -10.69 15.17
N PHE A 268 1.48 -9.42 15.13
CA PHE A 268 0.53 -8.32 15.09
C PHE A 268 -0.28 -8.29 13.81
N ALA A 269 0.33 -8.57 12.66
CA ALA A 269 -0.39 -8.74 11.39
C ALA A 269 -1.48 -9.82 11.49
N ALA A 270 -1.17 -10.95 12.13
CA ALA A 270 -2.16 -12.01 12.34
C ALA A 270 -3.32 -11.56 13.26
N ILE A 271 -3.03 -10.79 14.32
CA ILE A 271 -4.06 -10.20 15.21
C ILE A 271 -4.96 -9.24 14.42
N VAL A 272 -4.37 -8.36 13.60
CA VAL A 272 -5.10 -7.42 12.74
C VAL A 272 -5.98 -8.18 11.74
N ILE A 273 -5.44 -9.21 11.07
CA ILE A 273 -6.19 -10.08 10.13
C ILE A 273 -7.42 -10.68 10.82
N ILE A 274 -7.26 -11.23 12.02
CA ILE A 274 -8.36 -11.82 12.79
C ILE A 274 -9.40 -10.73 13.13
N ALA A 275 -8.98 -9.61 13.71
CA ALA A 275 -9.87 -8.52 14.08
C ALA A 275 -10.65 -7.95 12.88
N PHE A 276 -9.95 -7.70 11.78
CA PHE A 276 -10.56 -7.23 10.54
C PHE A 276 -11.53 -8.25 9.93
N SER A 277 -11.20 -9.54 9.96
CA SER A 277 -12.08 -10.61 9.46
C SER A 277 -13.39 -10.67 10.23
N PHE A 278 -13.36 -10.50 11.56
CA PHE A 278 -14.57 -10.41 12.37
C PHE A 278 -15.42 -9.18 12.02
N LEU A 279 -14.79 -8.03 11.84
CA LEU A 279 -15.49 -6.80 11.49
C LEU A 279 -16.16 -6.89 10.11
N ILE A 280 -15.38 -7.26 9.09
CA ILE A 280 -15.86 -7.25 7.69
C ILE A 280 -16.96 -8.31 7.45
N SER A 281 -16.80 -9.49 8.04
CA SER A 281 -17.80 -10.57 7.93
C SER A 281 -19.15 -10.16 8.53
N GLY A 282 -19.13 -9.46 9.67
CA GLY A 282 -20.33 -8.90 10.25
C GLY A 282 -21.00 -7.88 9.36
N LEU A 283 -20.24 -6.93 8.84
CA LEU A 283 -20.75 -5.90 7.93
C LEU A 283 -21.33 -6.50 6.64
N CYS A 284 -20.64 -7.50 6.06
CA CYS A 284 -21.13 -8.21 4.89
C CYS A 284 -22.50 -8.87 5.14
N ILE A 285 -22.65 -9.57 6.28
CA ILE A 285 -23.95 -10.17 6.64
C ILE A 285 -25.01 -9.10 6.88
N ALA A 286 -24.67 -8.03 7.60
CA ALA A 286 -25.64 -6.97 7.94
C ALA A 286 -26.21 -6.28 6.67
N ILE A 287 -25.39 -6.12 5.63
CA ILE A 287 -25.80 -5.55 4.35
C ILE A 287 -26.55 -6.59 3.51
N ALA A 288 -25.92 -7.76 3.26
CA ALA A 288 -26.46 -8.79 2.37
C ALA A 288 -27.80 -9.36 2.87
N SER A 289 -28.02 -9.42 4.18
CA SER A 289 -29.28 -9.90 4.75
C SER A 289 -30.49 -9.01 4.42
N LYS A 290 -30.29 -7.76 4.01
CA LYS A 290 -31.37 -6.86 3.57
C LYS A 290 -31.77 -7.05 2.12
N CYS A 291 -30.90 -7.66 1.32
CA CYS A 291 -31.10 -7.86 -0.11
C CYS A 291 -32.01 -9.08 -0.37
N LYS A 292 -32.70 -9.05 -1.51
CA LYS A 292 -33.59 -10.13 -1.95
C LYS A 292 -32.88 -11.16 -2.83
N THR A 293 -31.95 -10.71 -3.66
CA THR A 293 -31.25 -11.53 -4.63
C THR A 293 -29.74 -11.52 -4.41
N PHE A 294 -29.08 -12.56 -4.91
CA PHE A 294 -27.62 -12.67 -4.88
C PHE A 294 -26.96 -11.48 -5.58
N LYS A 295 -27.46 -11.09 -6.74
CA LYS A 295 -26.92 -9.97 -7.53
C LYS A 295 -27.08 -8.62 -6.82
N GLU A 296 -28.21 -8.39 -6.18
CA GLU A 296 -28.46 -7.18 -5.38
C GLU A 296 -27.47 -7.09 -4.22
N ALA A 297 -27.26 -8.20 -3.49
CA ALA A 297 -26.33 -8.25 -2.37
C ALA A 297 -24.87 -8.00 -2.81
N GLN A 298 -24.44 -8.58 -3.93
CA GLN A 298 -23.10 -8.31 -4.47
C GLN A 298 -22.92 -6.81 -4.79
N SER A 299 -23.89 -6.19 -5.45
CA SER A 299 -23.85 -4.75 -5.76
C SER A 299 -23.86 -3.88 -4.51
N ALA A 300 -24.65 -4.25 -3.48
CA ALA A 300 -24.71 -3.53 -2.21
C ALA A 300 -23.42 -3.66 -1.38
N LEU A 301 -22.66 -4.74 -1.55
CA LEU A 301 -21.38 -4.96 -0.86
C LEU A 301 -20.18 -4.29 -1.54
N THR A 302 -20.28 -3.93 -2.81
CA THR A 302 -19.18 -3.30 -3.56
C THR A 302 -18.64 -2.03 -2.88
N PRO A 303 -19.46 -1.08 -2.37
CA PRO A 303 -18.97 0.07 -1.64
C PRO A 303 -18.15 -0.28 -0.39
N LEU A 304 -18.48 -1.40 0.27
CA LEU A 304 -17.76 -1.84 1.46
C LEU A 304 -16.31 -2.23 1.15
N MET A 305 -16.02 -2.77 -0.04
CA MET A 305 -14.65 -3.01 -0.49
C MET A 305 -13.85 -1.70 -0.56
N PHE A 306 -14.43 -0.68 -1.18
CA PHE A 306 -13.78 0.62 -1.29
C PHE A 306 -13.53 1.25 0.08
N VAL A 307 -14.51 1.21 0.98
CA VAL A 307 -14.35 1.71 2.35
C VAL A 307 -13.30 0.92 3.13
N SER A 308 -13.10 -0.35 2.81
CA SER A 308 -12.07 -1.17 3.44
C SER A 308 -10.64 -0.85 2.98
N PHE A 309 -10.48 -0.40 1.74
CA PHE A 309 -9.19 -0.21 1.09
C PHE A 309 -8.73 1.25 1.05
N PHE A 310 -9.60 2.17 0.59
CA PHE A 310 -9.21 3.56 0.32
C PHE A 310 -8.70 4.35 1.54
N PRO A 311 -9.29 4.24 2.75
CA PRO A 311 -8.77 4.98 3.90
C PRO A 311 -7.32 4.64 4.20
N GLY A 312 -6.97 3.35 4.12
CA GLY A 312 -5.60 2.89 4.30
C GLY A 312 -4.66 3.35 3.19
N MET A 313 -5.11 3.28 1.94
CA MET A 313 -4.34 3.76 0.80
C MET A 313 -4.04 5.26 0.89
N ILE A 314 -5.05 6.08 1.23
CA ILE A 314 -4.87 7.52 1.39
C ILE A 314 -3.90 7.81 2.55
N ALA A 315 -4.09 7.13 3.70
CA ALA A 315 -3.22 7.32 4.86
C ALA A 315 -1.75 7.03 4.54
N PHE A 316 -1.50 6.01 3.74
CA PHE A 316 -0.17 5.65 3.29
C PHE A 316 0.40 6.63 2.27
N MET A 317 -0.41 7.12 1.30
CA MET A 317 0.04 8.08 0.28
C MET A 317 0.46 9.44 0.85
N ILE A 318 -0.21 9.90 1.91
CA ILE A 318 0.08 11.21 2.53
C ILE A 318 0.86 11.08 3.86
N ASP A 319 1.38 9.89 4.14
CA ASP A 319 2.21 9.58 5.32
C ASP A 319 1.58 10.08 6.64
N ILE A 320 0.35 9.63 6.90
CA ILE A 320 -0.36 9.98 8.14
C ILE A 320 0.29 9.27 9.33
N ALA A 321 0.85 10.04 10.25
CA ALA A 321 1.39 9.50 11.48
C ALA A 321 0.30 8.84 12.36
N PRO A 322 0.53 7.63 12.89
CA PRO A 322 -0.37 7.00 13.84
C PRO A 322 -0.62 7.87 15.07
N SER A 323 -1.86 7.86 15.56
CA SER A 323 -2.23 8.57 16.79
C SER A 323 -3.35 7.85 17.52
N PRO A 324 -3.50 8.05 18.85
CA PRO A 324 -4.56 7.39 19.64
C PRO A 324 -5.98 7.69 19.12
N LEU A 325 -6.21 8.88 18.56
CA LEU A 325 -7.50 9.25 17.99
C LEU A 325 -7.77 8.45 16.69
N LEU A 326 -6.79 8.32 15.83
CA LEU A 326 -6.90 7.59 14.57
C LEU A 326 -6.98 6.07 14.80
N ALA A 327 -6.38 5.58 15.88
CA ALA A 327 -6.51 4.18 16.29
C ALA A 327 -7.96 3.78 16.64
N LEU A 328 -8.83 4.74 16.93
CA LEU A 328 -10.26 4.50 17.17
C LEU A 328 -11.11 4.49 15.88
N VAL A 329 -10.56 4.96 14.74
CA VAL A 329 -11.30 5.06 13.48
C VAL A 329 -11.26 3.72 12.74
N PRO A 330 -12.40 3.00 12.59
CA PRO A 330 -12.45 1.72 11.88
C PRO A 330 -11.94 1.84 10.44
N PHE A 331 -11.37 0.76 9.93
CA PHE A 331 -10.70 0.61 8.63
C PHE A 331 -9.36 1.34 8.52
N LEU A 332 -9.28 2.61 8.90
CA LEU A 332 -8.04 3.39 8.90
C LEU A 332 -7.02 2.86 9.91
N ASN A 333 -7.51 2.51 11.10
CA ASN A 333 -6.68 2.04 12.21
C ASN A 333 -5.86 0.79 11.89
N PHE A 334 -6.40 -0.14 11.10
CA PHE A 334 -5.69 -1.37 10.73
C PHE A 334 -4.43 -1.08 9.90
N THR A 335 -4.54 -0.18 8.94
CA THR A 335 -3.42 0.19 8.08
C THR A 335 -2.36 1.01 8.82
N LEU A 336 -2.78 2.03 9.57
CA LEU A 336 -1.86 2.87 10.34
C LEU A 336 -1.05 2.06 11.34
N LEU A 337 -1.70 1.14 12.08
CA LEU A 337 -0.99 0.29 13.04
C LEU A 337 -0.05 -0.70 12.35
N PHE A 338 -0.42 -1.20 11.18
CA PHE A 338 0.47 -2.09 10.45
C PHE A 338 1.73 -1.34 9.98
N THR A 339 1.57 -0.14 9.43
CA THR A 339 2.70 0.72 9.02
C THR A 339 3.62 1.02 10.21
N ASP A 340 3.06 1.35 11.36
CA ASP A 340 3.81 1.63 12.60
C ASP A 340 4.63 0.41 13.05
N ILE A 341 4.00 -0.76 13.08
CA ILE A 341 4.64 -2.02 13.48
C ILE A 341 5.75 -2.42 12.49
N THR A 342 5.55 -2.24 11.19
CA THR A 342 6.55 -2.57 10.17
C THR A 342 7.76 -1.64 10.22
N SER A 343 7.54 -0.38 10.59
CA SER A 343 8.61 0.60 10.83
C SER A 343 9.37 0.38 12.15
N GLY A 344 9.11 -0.71 12.86
CA GLY A 344 9.77 -1.05 14.10
C GLY A 344 9.24 -0.34 15.35
N HIS A 345 8.22 0.51 15.20
CA HIS A 345 7.57 1.21 16.30
C HIS A 345 6.33 0.45 16.76
N VAL A 346 6.32 -0.07 17.97
CA VAL A 346 5.16 -0.79 18.53
C VAL A 346 4.53 0.05 19.63
N ASP A 347 3.48 0.79 19.29
CA ASP A 347 2.67 1.50 20.28
C ASP A 347 1.54 0.61 20.78
N TYR A 348 1.75 0.00 21.94
CA TYR A 348 0.77 -0.88 22.59
C TYR A 348 -0.56 -0.17 22.90
N LEU A 349 -0.55 1.14 23.19
CA LEU A 349 -1.76 1.91 23.44
C LEU A 349 -2.65 1.95 22.19
N ASN A 350 -2.07 2.27 21.04
CA ASN A 350 -2.79 2.31 19.78
C ASN A 350 -3.36 0.95 19.40
N ILE A 351 -2.64 -0.14 19.66
CA ILE A 351 -3.13 -1.52 19.45
C ILE A 351 -4.33 -1.82 20.33
N ILE A 352 -4.27 -1.48 21.61
CA ILE A 352 -5.40 -1.69 22.55
C ILE A 352 -6.62 -0.87 22.12
N LEU A 353 -6.42 0.38 21.73
CA LEU A 353 -7.50 1.25 21.26
C LEU A 353 -8.14 0.73 19.97
N MET A 354 -7.35 0.24 19.03
CA MET A 354 -7.83 -0.41 17.80
C MET A 354 -8.67 -1.64 18.11
N LEU A 355 -8.19 -2.54 18.98
CA LEU A 355 -8.94 -3.75 19.37
C LEU A 355 -10.24 -3.38 20.10
N PHE A 356 -10.19 -2.39 20.97
CA PHE A 356 -11.38 -1.90 21.69
C PHE A 356 -12.41 -1.32 20.71
N SER A 357 -12.02 -0.40 19.83
CA SER A 357 -12.93 0.19 18.85
C SER A 357 -13.53 -0.87 17.93
N THR A 358 -12.72 -1.81 17.47
CA THR A 358 -13.15 -2.93 16.62
C THR A 358 -14.17 -3.82 17.34
N LEU A 359 -13.93 -4.18 18.60
CA LEU A 359 -14.87 -4.98 19.41
C LEU A 359 -16.20 -4.24 19.61
N VAL A 360 -16.17 -2.94 19.86
CA VAL A 360 -17.39 -2.13 19.99
C VAL A 360 -18.19 -2.16 18.67
N VAL A 361 -17.54 -1.95 17.54
CA VAL A 361 -18.23 -1.99 16.24
C VAL A 361 -18.78 -3.39 15.94
N ILE A 362 -18.01 -4.44 16.19
CA ILE A 362 -18.48 -5.84 16.04
C ILE A 362 -19.72 -6.08 16.91
N ALA A 363 -19.71 -5.65 18.18
CA ALA A 363 -20.86 -5.81 19.07
C ALA A 363 -22.11 -5.09 18.53
N ILE A 364 -21.96 -3.86 18.03
CA ILE A 364 -23.05 -3.10 17.41
C ILE A 364 -23.58 -3.82 16.17
N VAL A 365 -22.69 -4.27 15.28
CA VAL A 365 -23.05 -4.98 14.05
C VAL A 365 -23.78 -6.28 14.35
N LEU A 366 -23.30 -7.09 15.31
CA LEU A 366 -23.97 -8.31 15.73
C LEU A 366 -25.36 -8.04 16.32
N ALA A 367 -25.52 -6.98 17.13
CA ALA A 367 -26.82 -6.58 17.66
C ALA A 367 -27.80 -6.22 16.53
N ILE A 368 -27.32 -5.50 15.50
CA ILE A 368 -28.11 -5.16 14.31
C ILE A 368 -28.54 -6.42 13.56
N ILE A 369 -27.62 -7.33 13.28
CA ILE A 369 -27.90 -8.58 12.55
C ILE A 369 -28.92 -9.43 13.33
N ILE A 370 -28.74 -9.62 14.64
CA ILE A 370 -29.67 -10.40 15.47
C ILE A 370 -31.05 -9.76 15.47
N LYS A 371 -31.16 -8.42 15.49
CA LYS A 371 -32.43 -7.70 15.40
C LYS A 371 -33.08 -7.87 14.03
N GLN A 372 -32.31 -7.81 12.95
CA GLN A 372 -32.79 -8.02 11.59
C GLN A 372 -33.44 -9.41 11.42
N TYR A 373 -32.78 -10.46 11.89
CA TYR A 373 -33.29 -11.84 11.79
C TYR A 373 -34.43 -12.19 12.74
N LYS A 374 -34.73 -11.34 13.71
CA LYS A 374 -35.95 -11.44 14.52
C LYS A 374 -37.15 -10.75 13.87
N SER A 375 -36.92 -9.92 12.88
CA SER A 375 -37.96 -9.15 12.20
C SER A 375 -38.55 -9.98 11.04
N GLU A 376 -39.86 -10.22 11.08
CA GLU A 376 -40.61 -10.92 10.01
C GLU A 376 -40.43 -10.26 8.63
N LYS A 377 -40.21 -8.94 8.60
CA LYS A 377 -39.97 -8.19 7.35
C LYS A 377 -38.71 -8.64 6.59
N VAL A 378 -37.69 -9.11 7.29
CA VAL A 378 -36.43 -9.59 6.66
C VAL A 378 -36.58 -11.05 6.22
N LEU A 379 -37.45 -11.81 6.89
CA LEU A 379 -37.70 -13.22 6.65
C LEU A 379 -38.71 -13.44 5.50
N PHE A 380 -39.71 -12.57 5.39
CA PHE A 380 -40.86 -12.73 4.47
C PHE A 380 -41.07 -11.49 3.58
N SER A 381 -40.03 -10.73 3.24
CA SER A 381 -40.20 -9.62 2.31
C SER A 381 -40.42 -10.14 0.88
N ASN A 382 -41.70 -10.29 0.52
CA ASN A 382 -42.12 -10.38 -0.86
C ASN A 382 -41.78 -9.12 -1.64
#